data_ea1e530f23287eafd5414461c0acfad3
#
_entry.id   ea1e530f23287eafd5414461c0acfad3
#
_cell.length_a   1.000
_cell.length_b   1.000
_cell.length_c   1.000
_cell.angle_alpha   90.00
_cell.angle_beta   90.00
_cell.angle_gamma   90.00
#
_symmetry.space_group_name_H-M   'P 1'
#
loop_
_entity.id
_entity.type
_entity.pdbx_description
1 polymer ?
#
loop_
_entity_poly.entity_id
_entity_poly.type
_entity_poly.pdbx_seq_one_letter_code
_entity_poly.pdbx_strand_id
1 'polypeptide(L)'
;MEFQDVVRRRRMVRDYAARPVPEEVRERIIANALRAPSAGHSQGWAFLVIEDGADRERFWAAVTTPGEESPWSAGLRRAPLIVVALSHKQAYLDRYAEPDKGVTDRRESFWPVPYWDVDTGFAALLMLLTAVDAGLAACFVGIRPERTADFRAAFGVPDAYRPVGFLTIGYGAPDVPSPSLGRGRRTAEEVVHRARW
;
A
#
# COMPACT_ATOMS: atom_id res chain seq x y z
N MET A 1 -4.18 -12.19 16.93
CA MET A 1 -4.79 -13.35 16.17
C MET A 1 -3.68 -14.29 15.75
N GLU A 2 -3.93 -15.60 15.58
CA GLU A 2 -2.92 -16.49 15.01
C GLU A 2 -2.62 -16.10 13.55
N PHE A 3 -1.34 -16.16 13.16
CA PHE A 3 -0.89 -15.69 11.83
C PHE A 3 -1.66 -16.33 10.67
N GLN A 4 -1.93 -17.63 10.76
CA GLN A 4 -2.69 -18.34 9.72
C GLN A 4 -4.13 -17.83 9.60
N ASP A 5 -4.73 -17.37 10.71
CA ASP A 5 -6.06 -16.77 10.69
C ASP A 5 -6.04 -15.38 10.04
N VAL A 6 -5.01 -14.58 10.33
CA VAL A 6 -4.81 -13.28 9.68
C VAL A 6 -4.73 -13.46 8.15
N VAL A 7 -3.89 -14.39 7.69
CA VAL A 7 -3.72 -14.66 6.25
C VAL A 7 -5.03 -15.13 5.60
N ARG A 8 -5.77 -16.03 6.25
CA ARG A 8 -7.06 -16.54 5.74
C ARG A 8 -8.15 -15.47 5.70
N ARG A 9 -8.21 -14.61 6.72
CA ARG A 9 -9.25 -13.57 6.85
C ARG A 9 -8.98 -12.33 6.00
N ARG A 10 -7.72 -12.08 5.62
CA ARG A 10 -7.37 -10.91 4.82
C ARG A 10 -8.16 -10.91 3.50
N ARG A 11 -8.94 -9.87 3.31
CA ARG A 11 -9.68 -9.54 2.08
C ARG A 11 -9.45 -8.08 1.75
N MET A 12 -9.68 -7.70 0.50
CA MET A 12 -9.81 -6.30 0.10
C MET A 12 -11.25 -5.86 0.31
N VAL A 13 -11.50 -5.17 1.41
CA VAL A 13 -12.81 -4.63 1.80
C VAL A 13 -12.91 -3.19 1.31
N ARG A 14 -14.02 -2.85 0.66
CA ARG A 14 -14.23 -1.56 -0.01
C ARG A 14 -15.37 -0.76 0.59
N ASP A 15 -15.87 -1.17 1.73
CA ASP A 15 -16.90 -0.46 2.45
C ASP A 15 -16.60 -0.43 3.96
N TYR A 16 -16.82 0.72 4.58
CA TYR A 16 -16.43 0.97 5.96
C TYR A 16 -17.53 1.63 6.76
N ALA A 17 -17.61 1.27 8.05
CA ALA A 17 -18.42 1.99 9.01
C ALA A 17 -17.78 3.34 9.36
N ALA A 18 -18.60 4.35 9.62
CA ALA A 18 -18.16 5.68 10.05
C ALA A 18 -17.73 5.65 11.53
N ARG A 19 -16.66 4.90 11.82
CA ARG A 19 -16.09 4.72 13.16
C ARG A 19 -14.58 4.96 13.10
N PRO A 20 -14.02 5.84 13.95
CA PRO A 20 -12.58 6.11 13.95
C PRO A 20 -11.77 4.88 14.33
N VAL A 21 -10.56 4.79 13.78
CA VAL A 21 -9.55 3.80 14.17
C VAL A 21 -8.87 4.32 15.44
N PRO A 22 -8.74 3.52 16.51
CA PRO A 22 -8.01 3.91 17.73
C PRO A 22 -6.56 4.27 17.41
N GLU A 23 -6.03 5.27 18.10
CA GLU A 23 -4.67 5.77 17.90
C GLU A 23 -3.62 4.67 18.04
N GLU A 24 -3.70 3.88 19.09
CA GLU A 24 -2.80 2.76 19.36
C GLU A 24 -2.77 1.72 18.21
N VAL A 25 -3.90 1.55 17.51
CA VAL A 25 -4.00 0.64 16.37
C VAL A 25 -3.34 1.26 15.14
N ARG A 26 -3.53 2.57 14.91
CA ARG A 26 -2.89 3.30 13.82
C ARG A 26 -1.37 3.26 13.96
N GLU A 27 -0.87 3.60 15.16
CA GLU A 27 0.56 3.56 15.46
C GLU A 27 1.14 2.15 15.26
N ARG A 28 0.43 1.10 15.70
CA ARG A 28 0.86 -0.28 15.48
C ARG A 28 0.92 -0.65 14.00
N ILE A 29 -0.04 -0.18 13.19
CA ILE A 29 -0.04 -0.41 11.73
C ILE A 29 1.21 0.19 11.10
N ILE A 30 1.55 1.44 11.45
CA ILE A 30 2.75 2.12 10.93
C ILE A 30 4.03 1.45 11.46
N ALA A 31 4.10 1.17 12.76
CA ALA A 31 5.24 0.51 13.38
C ALA A 31 5.56 -0.85 12.72
N ASN A 32 4.54 -1.64 12.41
CA ASN A 32 4.72 -2.91 11.72
C ASN A 32 5.17 -2.74 10.26
N ALA A 33 4.68 -1.70 9.55
CA ALA A 33 5.14 -1.40 8.20
C ALA A 33 6.64 -1.10 8.15
N LEU A 34 7.17 -0.37 9.16
CA LEU A 34 8.59 -0.06 9.29
C LEU A 34 9.47 -1.30 9.55
N ARG A 35 8.87 -2.46 9.85
CA ARG A 35 9.57 -3.75 10.00
C ARG A 35 9.72 -4.52 8.69
N ALA A 36 9.22 -3.98 7.59
CA ALA A 36 9.35 -4.62 6.28
C ALA A 36 10.83 -4.84 5.92
N PRO A 37 11.17 -5.96 5.25
CA PRO A 37 12.51 -6.11 4.70
C PRO A 37 12.72 -5.15 3.54
N SER A 38 13.99 -4.74 3.34
CA SER A 38 14.37 -3.98 2.15
C SER A 38 15.75 -4.39 1.64
N ALA A 39 15.94 -4.36 0.33
CA ALA A 39 17.20 -4.70 -0.31
C ALA A 39 18.31 -3.79 0.25
N GLY A 40 19.37 -4.41 0.76
CA GLY A 40 20.49 -3.69 1.40
C GLY A 40 20.11 -2.88 2.63
N HIS A 41 18.94 -3.11 3.22
CA HIS A 41 18.38 -2.31 4.30
C HIS A 41 18.21 -0.83 3.91
N SER A 42 17.86 -0.58 2.63
CA SER A 42 17.72 0.76 2.07
C SER A 42 16.56 1.55 2.66
N GLN A 43 15.46 0.86 3.07
CA GLN A 43 14.28 1.46 3.70
C GLN A 43 13.74 2.67 2.91
N GLY A 44 13.78 2.59 1.57
CA GLY A 44 13.39 3.67 0.67
C GLY A 44 11.88 3.76 0.49
N TRP A 45 11.16 3.93 1.58
CA TRP A 45 9.73 4.19 1.62
C TRP A 45 9.40 5.41 2.47
N ALA A 46 8.24 5.98 2.22
CA ALA A 46 7.59 6.94 3.10
C ALA A 46 6.09 6.65 3.12
N PHE A 47 5.43 7.07 4.18
CA PHE A 47 3.99 6.88 4.36
C PHE A 47 3.34 8.23 4.65
N LEU A 48 2.39 8.63 3.81
CA LEU A 48 1.52 9.77 4.08
C LEU A 48 0.26 9.25 4.76
N VAL A 49 0.07 9.62 6.02
CA VAL A 49 -1.08 9.24 6.85
C VAL A 49 -2.12 10.35 6.80
N ILE A 50 -3.35 10.02 6.45
CA ILE A 50 -4.45 10.97 6.25
C ILE A 50 -5.64 10.50 7.10
N GLU A 51 -6.01 11.30 8.10
CA GLU A 51 -7.05 10.98 9.09
C GLU A 51 -8.12 12.06 9.19
N ASP A 52 -7.72 13.32 9.08
CA ASP A 52 -8.64 14.45 9.14
C ASP A 52 -9.64 14.43 7.98
N GLY A 53 -10.87 14.84 8.26
CA GLY A 53 -11.96 14.82 7.29
C GLY A 53 -11.68 15.70 6.07
N ALA A 54 -11.13 16.89 6.28
CA ALA A 54 -10.80 17.82 5.20
C ALA A 54 -9.65 17.27 4.33
N ASP A 55 -8.66 16.65 4.95
CA ASP A 55 -7.54 16.02 4.22
C ASP A 55 -7.98 14.78 3.45
N ARG A 56 -8.90 13.99 3.99
CA ARG A 56 -9.50 12.85 3.25
C ARG A 56 -10.28 13.34 2.03
N GLU A 57 -11.09 14.40 2.16
CA GLU A 57 -11.79 14.98 1.00
C GLU A 57 -10.81 15.54 -0.03
N ARG A 58 -9.75 16.23 0.41
CA ARG A 58 -8.66 16.70 -0.46
C ARG A 58 -8.00 15.52 -1.20
N PHE A 59 -7.75 14.41 -0.51
CA PHE A 59 -7.19 13.22 -1.11
C PHE A 59 -8.10 12.67 -2.22
N TRP A 60 -9.37 12.48 -1.93
CA TRP A 60 -10.32 11.94 -2.90
C TRP A 60 -10.51 12.88 -4.11
N ALA A 61 -10.52 14.18 -3.90
CA ALA A 61 -10.56 15.16 -5.01
C ALA A 61 -9.30 15.03 -5.90
N ALA A 62 -8.14 14.80 -5.31
CA ALA A 62 -6.88 14.68 -6.05
C ALA A 62 -6.78 13.36 -6.84
N VAL A 63 -7.28 12.22 -6.32
CA VAL A 63 -7.05 10.90 -6.93
C VAL A 63 -8.24 10.37 -7.75
N THR A 64 -9.41 11.04 -7.72
CA THR A 64 -10.60 10.62 -8.46
C THR A 64 -10.75 11.49 -9.71
N THR A 65 -11.05 10.87 -10.85
CA THR A 65 -11.45 11.60 -12.06
C THR A 65 -12.95 11.89 -11.97
N PRO A 66 -13.38 13.15 -12.07
CA PRO A 66 -14.82 13.48 -12.07
C PRO A 66 -15.56 12.71 -13.16
N GLY A 67 -16.70 12.12 -12.81
CA GLY A 67 -17.52 11.34 -13.74
C GLY A 67 -17.06 9.89 -13.98
N GLU A 68 -15.92 9.49 -13.42
CA GLU A 68 -15.39 8.11 -13.53
C GLU A 68 -15.39 7.39 -12.16
N GLU A 69 -16.47 7.54 -11.43
CA GLU A 69 -16.58 6.91 -10.12
C GLU A 69 -16.75 5.39 -10.24
N SER A 70 -15.98 4.65 -9.44
CA SER A 70 -16.12 3.21 -9.38
C SER A 70 -17.35 2.83 -8.53
N PRO A 71 -17.93 1.62 -8.72
CA PRO A 71 -19.03 1.15 -7.85
C PRO A 71 -18.67 1.10 -6.36
N TRP A 72 -17.38 1.09 -6.04
CA TRP A 72 -16.88 1.03 -4.66
C TRP A 72 -16.41 2.39 -4.12
N SER A 73 -16.38 3.44 -4.94
CA SER A 73 -15.82 4.74 -4.52
C SER A 73 -16.50 5.30 -3.29
N ALA A 74 -17.81 5.23 -3.21
CA ALA A 74 -18.57 5.68 -2.04
C ALA A 74 -18.21 4.93 -0.76
N GLY A 75 -18.02 3.60 -0.86
CA GLY A 75 -17.60 2.77 0.26
C GLY A 75 -16.17 3.07 0.74
N LEU A 76 -15.24 3.21 -0.21
CA LEU A 76 -13.85 3.56 0.08
C LEU A 76 -13.71 4.93 0.75
N ARG A 77 -14.53 5.92 0.34
CA ARG A 77 -14.53 7.27 0.92
C ARG A 77 -14.93 7.30 2.39
N ARG A 78 -15.67 6.29 2.87
CA ARG A 78 -16.05 6.17 4.29
C ARG A 78 -14.90 5.72 5.20
N ALA A 79 -13.79 5.22 4.64
CA ALA A 79 -12.65 4.82 5.45
C ALA A 79 -12.14 5.99 6.31
N PRO A 80 -12.00 5.80 7.63
CA PRO A 80 -11.53 6.85 8.54
C PRO A 80 -10.02 7.09 8.44
N LEU A 81 -9.27 6.14 7.90
CA LEU A 81 -7.82 6.21 7.76
C LEU A 81 -7.40 5.86 6.33
N ILE A 82 -6.57 6.72 5.75
CA ILE A 82 -5.90 6.47 4.47
C ILE A 82 -4.40 6.55 4.70
N VAL A 83 -3.64 5.60 4.15
CA VAL A 83 -2.17 5.62 4.18
C VAL A 83 -1.67 5.45 2.76
N VAL A 84 -0.98 6.47 2.23
CA VAL A 84 -0.34 6.38 0.91
C VAL A 84 1.07 5.85 1.08
N ALA A 85 1.38 4.74 0.42
CA ALA A 85 2.70 4.13 0.40
C ALA A 85 3.50 4.70 -0.77
N LEU A 86 4.61 5.33 -0.45
CA LEU A 86 5.49 6.05 -1.37
C LEU A 86 6.85 5.35 -1.44
N SER A 87 7.35 5.08 -2.64
CA SER A 87 8.70 4.55 -2.84
C SER A 87 9.69 5.64 -3.20
N HIS A 88 10.94 5.48 -2.77
CA HIS A 88 12.05 6.38 -3.01
C HIS A 88 13.22 5.65 -3.66
N LYS A 89 13.28 5.64 -5.00
CA LYS A 89 14.29 4.95 -5.78
C LYS A 89 15.71 5.37 -5.40
N GLN A 90 15.95 6.69 -5.24
CA GLN A 90 17.28 7.20 -4.99
C GLN A 90 17.93 6.62 -3.72
N ALA A 91 17.14 6.32 -2.69
CA ALA A 91 17.64 5.69 -1.47
C ALA A 91 18.33 4.33 -1.76
N TYR A 92 17.84 3.57 -2.74
CA TYR A 92 18.45 2.30 -3.15
C TYR A 92 19.72 2.52 -3.97
N LEU A 93 19.69 3.46 -4.90
CA LEU A 93 20.87 3.78 -5.71
C LEU A 93 22.02 4.30 -4.85
N ASP A 94 21.73 5.15 -3.88
CA ASP A 94 22.71 5.68 -2.94
C ASP A 94 23.25 4.60 -2.00
N ARG A 95 22.37 3.78 -1.41
CA ARG A 95 22.78 2.68 -0.52
C ARG A 95 23.69 1.67 -1.23
N TYR A 96 23.40 1.36 -2.47
CA TYR A 96 24.24 0.42 -3.22
C TYR A 96 25.52 1.01 -3.79
N ALA A 97 25.64 2.33 -3.78
CA ALA A 97 26.89 3.02 -4.07
C ALA A 97 27.87 3.09 -2.89
N GLU A 98 27.44 2.67 -1.69
CA GLU A 98 28.28 2.60 -0.51
C GLU A 98 29.38 1.52 -0.66
N PRO A 99 30.53 1.63 0.05
CA PRO A 99 31.69 0.77 -0.15
C PRO A 99 31.41 -0.73 0.02
N ASP A 100 30.48 -1.12 0.90
CA ASP A 100 30.12 -2.51 1.13
C ASP A 100 29.26 -3.14 0.01
N LYS A 101 28.73 -2.33 -0.92
CA LYS A 101 27.92 -2.75 -2.06
C LYS A 101 28.62 -2.62 -3.41
N GLY A 102 29.46 -1.59 -3.58
CA GLY A 102 30.35 -1.43 -4.71
C GLY A 102 29.73 -1.04 -6.04
N VAL A 103 28.45 -0.64 -6.10
CA VAL A 103 27.79 -0.12 -7.32
C VAL A 103 27.95 1.41 -7.38
N THR A 104 29.17 1.87 -7.55
CA THR A 104 29.56 3.27 -7.36
C THR A 104 28.94 4.25 -8.35
N ASP A 105 28.52 3.79 -9.51
CA ASP A 105 27.92 4.61 -10.57
C ASP A 105 26.40 4.82 -10.41
N ARG A 106 25.80 4.29 -9.34
CA ARG A 106 24.36 4.42 -9.04
C ARG A 106 23.44 4.02 -10.21
N ARG A 107 23.91 3.16 -11.10
CA ARG A 107 23.15 2.77 -12.29
C ARG A 107 21.86 2.01 -11.96
N GLU A 108 20.76 2.48 -12.51
CA GLU A 108 19.46 1.81 -12.38
C GLU A 108 19.45 0.43 -13.06
N SER A 109 20.24 0.25 -14.11
CA SER A 109 20.37 -1.03 -14.85
C SER A 109 20.97 -2.18 -14.02
N PHE A 110 21.54 -1.90 -12.86
CA PHE A 110 21.92 -2.92 -11.88
C PHE A 110 20.71 -3.69 -11.33
N TRP A 111 19.56 -3.07 -11.32
CA TRP A 111 18.36 -3.60 -10.68
C TRP A 111 17.51 -4.37 -11.69
N PRO A 112 17.34 -5.71 -11.56
CA PRO A 112 16.51 -6.49 -12.48
C PRO A 112 15.03 -6.17 -12.39
N VAL A 113 14.60 -5.67 -11.23
CA VAL A 113 13.24 -5.18 -10.94
C VAL A 113 13.32 -3.97 -10.01
N PRO A 114 12.30 -3.12 -9.95
CA PRO A 114 12.27 -1.95 -9.07
C PRO A 114 12.06 -2.35 -7.60
N TYR A 115 13.11 -2.77 -6.91
CA TYR A 115 13.02 -3.23 -5.51
C TYR A 115 12.48 -2.15 -4.56
N TRP A 116 12.64 -0.87 -4.86
CA TRP A 116 12.01 0.22 -4.11
C TRP A 116 10.48 0.12 -4.08
N ASP A 117 9.85 -0.38 -5.16
CA ASP A 117 8.40 -0.60 -5.18
C ASP A 117 8.02 -1.93 -4.53
N VAL A 118 8.82 -2.97 -4.75
CA VAL A 118 8.61 -4.31 -4.15
C VAL A 118 8.62 -4.20 -2.63
N ASP A 119 9.65 -3.57 -2.08
CA ASP A 119 9.85 -3.46 -0.63
C ASP A 119 8.78 -2.53 0.00
N THR A 120 8.40 -1.45 -0.69
CA THR A 120 7.26 -0.62 -0.28
C THR A 120 5.96 -1.42 -0.29
N GLY A 121 5.80 -2.35 -1.25
CA GLY A 121 4.67 -3.30 -1.29
C GLY A 121 4.68 -4.27 -0.10
N PHE A 122 5.86 -4.72 0.37
CA PHE A 122 5.97 -5.52 1.59
C PHE A 122 5.52 -4.74 2.82
N ALA A 123 5.90 -3.48 2.93
CA ALA A 123 5.43 -2.61 4.02
C ALA A 123 3.91 -2.42 3.97
N ALA A 124 3.33 -2.18 2.79
CA ALA A 124 1.89 -2.09 2.61
C ALA A 124 1.18 -3.41 2.97
N LEU A 125 1.75 -4.56 2.63
CA LEU A 125 1.21 -5.86 3.04
C LEU A 125 1.21 -6.03 4.56
N LEU A 126 2.27 -5.62 5.26
CA LEU A 126 2.30 -5.65 6.73
C LEU A 126 1.21 -4.76 7.33
N MET A 127 0.92 -3.60 6.75
CA MET A 127 -0.22 -2.77 7.17
C MET A 127 -1.55 -3.51 7.01
N LEU A 128 -1.78 -4.16 5.86
CA LEU A 128 -2.99 -4.95 5.61
C LEU A 128 -3.17 -6.07 6.63
N LEU A 129 -2.10 -6.82 6.91
CA LEU A 129 -2.14 -7.92 7.87
C LEU A 129 -2.37 -7.41 9.31
N THR A 130 -1.71 -6.31 9.69
CA THR A 130 -1.88 -5.69 11.00
C THR A 130 -3.32 -5.18 11.20
N ALA A 131 -3.91 -4.57 10.17
CA ALA A 131 -5.31 -4.14 10.22
C ALA A 131 -6.24 -5.34 10.50
N VAL A 132 -6.05 -6.46 9.80
CA VAL A 132 -6.84 -7.69 10.02
C VAL A 132 -6.62 -8.25 11.42
N ASP A 133 -5.38 -8.30 11.91
CA ASP A 133 -5.05 -8.75 13.27
C ASP A 133 -5.73 -7.88 14.34
N ALA A 134 -5.87 -6.58 14.07
CA ALA A 134 -6.58 -5.63 14.91
C ALA A 134 -8.11 -5.68 14.79
N GLY A 135 -8.67 -6.61 14.01
CA GLY A 135 -10.11 -6.70 13.76
C GLY A 135 -10.66 -5.63 12.82
N LEU A 136 -9.78 -4.96 12.07
CA LEU A 136 -10.14 -3.99 11.05
C LEU A 136 -10.22 -4.64 9.66
N ALA A 137 -10.77 -3.89 8.73
CA ALA A 137 -10.75 -4.15 7.31
C ALA A 137 -9.81 -3.18 6.60
N ALA A 138 -9.26 -3.60 5.46
CA ALA A 138 -8.43 -2.73 4.64
C ALA A 138 -8.53 -3.08 3.15
N CYS A 139 -8.20 -2.10 2.29
CA CYS A 139 -8.06 -2.28 0.86
C CYS A 139 -6.82 -1.55 0.38
N PHE A 140 -6.03 -2.19 -0.49
CA PHE A 140 -4.94 -1.53 -1.22
C PHE A 140 -5.39 -1.19 -2.64
N VAL A 141 -5.18 0.06 -3.05
CA VAL A 141 -5.64 0.61 -4.33
C VAL A 141 -4.52 1.43 -4.96
N GLY A 142 -4.35 1.35 -6.28
CA GLY A 142 -3.42 2.22 -7.02
C GLY A 142 -3.97 3.62 -7.22
N ILE A 143 -3.08 4.62 -7.29
CA ILE A 143 -3.40 5.94 -7.83
C ILE A 143 -3.19 5.88 -9.35
N ARG A 144 -4.15 6.33 -10.13
CA ARG A 144 -4.03 6.35 -11.59
C ARG A 144 -2.86 7.25 -12.01
N PRO A 145 -2.09 6.89 -13.03
CA PRO A 145 -0.94 7.68 -13.48
C PRO A 145 -1.27 9.14 -13.76
N GLU A 146 -2.40 9.41 -14.41
CA GLU A 146 -2.88 10.75 -14.75
C GLU A 146 -3.27 11.61 -13.55
N ARG A 147 -3.48 10.99 -12.38
CA ARG A 147 -3.83 11.67 -11.13
C ARG A 147 -2.64 11.84 -10.17
N THR A 148 -1.46 11.31 -10.55
CA THR A 148 -0.28 11.36 -9.68
C THR A 148 0.21 12.79 -9.46
N ALA A 149 0.17 13.64 -10.50
CA ALA A 149 0.58 15.04 -10.38
C ALA A 149 -0.34 15.83 -9.45
N ASP A 150 -1.66 15.64 -9.59
CA ASP A 150 -2.65 16.31 -8.73
C ASP A 150 -2.52 15.88 -7.26
N PHE A 151 -2.30 14.58 -7.02
CA PHE A 151 -2.05 14.06 -5.68
C PHE A 151 -0.78 14.69 -5.07
N ARG A 152 0.31 14.76 -5.82
CA ARG A 152 1.55 15.38 -5.35
C ARG A 152 1.36 16.86 -5.01
N ALA A 153 0.69 17.61 -5.89
CA ALA A 153 0.42 19.02 -5.67
C ALA A 153 -0.45 19.24 -4.42
N ALA A 154 -1.48 18.40 -4.22
CA ALA A 154 -2.40 18.53 -3.09
C ALA A 154 -1.72 18.30 -1.73
N PHE A 155 -0.68 17.46 -1.66
CA PHE A 155 -0.04 17.06 -0.41
C PHE A 155 1.45 17.43 -0.31
N GLY A 156 1.98 18.19 -1.26
CA GLY A 156 3.39 18.59 -1.25
C GLY A 156 4.38 17.42 -1.34
N VAL A 157 4.00 16.32 -2.01
CA VAL A 157 4.86 15.14 -2.12
C VAL A 157 6.01 15.42 -3.08
N PRO A 158 7.30 15.33 -2.64
CA PRO A 158 8.44 15.59 -3.49
C PRO A 158 8.53 14.62 -4.68
N ASP A 159 9.10 15.08 -5.80
CA ASP A 159 9.26 14.29 -7.03
C ASP A 159 10.08 13.01 -6.86
N ALA A 160 10.96 12.99 -5.88
CA ALA A 160 11.78 11.83 -5.53
C ALA A 160 10.93 10.63 -5.03
N TYR A 161 9.71 10.89 -4.56
CA TYR A 161 8.80 9.88 -4.05
C TYR A 161 7.72 9.54 -5.07
N ARG A 162 7.49 8.24 -5.28
CA ARG A 162 6.47 7.73 -6.18
C ARG A 162 5.39 6.98 -5.41
N PRO A 163 4.09 7.31 -5.57
CA PRO A 163 3.04 6.51 -4.95
C PRO A 163 2.99 5.12 -5.60
N VAL A 164 3.16 4.08 -4.77
CA VAL A 164 2.96 2.67 -5.15
C VAL A 164 1.48 2.33 -5.08
N GLY A 165 0.79 2.94 -4.13
CA GLY A 165 -0.64 2.82 -3.92
C GLY A 165 -1.01 3.40 -2.56
N PHE A 166 -2.28 3.28 -2.21
CA PHE A 166 -2.79 3.69 -0.91
C PHE A 166 -3.63 2.60 -0.26
N LEU A 167 -3.68 2.62 1.06
CA LEU A 167 -4.54 1.78 1.87
C LEU A 167 -5.70 2.61 2.39
N THR A 168 -6.92 2.07 2.29
CA THR A 168 -8.05 2.51 3.09
C THR A 168 -8.22 1.53 4.24
N ILE A 169 -8.38 2.02 5.47
CA ILE A 169 -8.40 1.20 6.69
C ILE A 169 -9.53 1.69 7.60
N GLY A 170 -10.27 0.75 8.17
CA GLY A 170 -11.38 1.04 9.09
C GLY A 170 -12.14 -0.20 9.50
N TYR A 171 -13.22 -0.04 10.23
CA TYR A 171 -14.14 -1.14 10.52
C TYR A 171 -14.95 -1.47 9.27
N GLY A 172 -14.89 -2.72 8.82
CA GLY A 172 -15.62 -3.16 7.63
C GLY A 172 -17.13 -3.07 7.82
N ALA A 173 -17.83 -2.53 6.81
CA ALA A 173 -19.27 -2.62 6.64
C ALA A 173 -19.62 -3.77 5.67
N PRO A 174 -20.90 -4.14 5.53
CA PRO A 174 -21.32 -5.08 4.50
C PRO A 174 -20.83 -4.64 3.12
N ASP A 175 -19.99 -5.45 2.48
CA ASP A 175 -19.28 -5.12 1.25
C ASP A 175 -19.73 -6.05 0.11
N VAL A 176 -19.87 -5.50 -1.08
CA VAL A 176 -20.15 -6.28 -2.29
C VAL A 176 -18.82 -6.86 -2.79
N PRO A 177 -18.69 -8.20 -2.80
CA PRO A 177 -17.47 -8.83 -3.29
C PRO A 177 -17.14 -8.41 -4.73
N SER A 178 -15.86 -8.21 -5.02
CA SER A 178 -15.43 -7.93 -6.39
C SER A 178 -15.81 -9.08 -7.33
N PRO A 179 -16.40 -8.81 -8.50
CA PRO A 179 -16.66 -9.84 -9.52
C PRO A 179 -15.40 -10.64 -9.92
N SER A 180 -14.22 -10.04 -9.77
CA SER A 180 -12.94 -10.71 -10.03
C SER A 180 -12.70 -11.94 -9.16
N LEU A 181 -13.34 -12.04 -7.99
CA LEU A 181 -13.26 -13.22 -7.12
C LEU A 181 -13.87 -14.47 -7.75
N GLY A 182 -14.82 -14.31 -8.68
CA GLY A 182 -15.41 -15.41 -9.45
C GLY A 182 -14.40 -16.18 -10.32
N ARG A 183 -13.21 -15.58 -10.59
CA ARG A 183 -12.12 -16.28 -11.31
C ARG A 183 -11.44 -17.37 -10.47
N GLY A 184 -11.68 -17.39 -9.17
CA GLY A 184 -11.01 -18.32 -8.26
C GLY A 184 -9.53 -18.02 -8.06
N ARG A 185 -8.85 -18.89 -7.35
CA ARG A 185 -7.38 -18.89 -7.20
C ARG A 185 -6.80 -19.92 -8.16
N ARG A 186 -5.65 -19.62 -8.71
CA ARG A 186 -4.86 -20.63 -9.43
C ARG A 186 -4.45 -21.73 -8.46
N THR A 187 -4.37 -22.96 -8.97
CA THR A 187 -3.96 -24.11 -8.17
C THR A 187 -2.46 -24.09 -7.87
N ALA A 188 -2.02 -24.87 -6.88
CA ALA A 188 -0.60 -24.98 -6.58
C ALA A 188 0.18 -25.53 -7.79
N GLU A 189 -0.39 -26.48 -8.51
CA GLU A 189 0.21 -27.11 -9.70
C GLU A 189 0.49 -26.09 -10.82
N GLU A 190 -0.38 -25.08 -10.96
CA GLU A 190 -0.22 -24.03 -11.97
C GLU A 190 0.86 -23.00 -11.66
N VAL A 191 1.26 -22.84 -10.39
CA VAL A 191 2.13 -21.72 -9.95
C VAL A 191 3.35 -22.14 -9.17
N VAL A 192 3.43 -23.42 -8.75
CA VAL A 192 4.56 -23.95 -7.99
C VAL A 192 5.31 -24.98 -8.82
N HIS A 193 6.48 -24.64 -9.30
CA HIS A 193 7.36 -25.53 -10.05
C HIS A 193 8.52 -25.96 -9.14
N ARG A 194 8.83 -27.27 -9.06
CA ARG A 194 9.87 -27.81 -8.19
C ARG A 194 11.10 -28.16 -9.02
N ALA A 195 12.20 -27.44 -8.79
CA ALA A 195 13.50 -27.58 -9.43
C ALA A 195 13.54 -27.30 -10.94
N ARG A 196 12.42 -27.39 -11.63
CA ARG A 196 12.29 -27.10 -13.07
C ARG A 196 10.97 -26.39 -13.32
N TRP A 197 10.97 -25.52 -14.34
CA TRP A 197 9.73 -24.90 -14.87
C TRP A 197 8.94 -25.93 -15.64
#